data_f6452a832bc5f8e0b73848a79dc68e5e
#
_entry.id   f6452a832bc5f8e0b73848a79dc68e5e
#
_cell.length_a   1.000
_cell.length_b   1.000
_cell.length_c   1.000
_cell.angle_alpha   90.00
_cell.angle_beta   90.00
_cell.angle_gamma   90.00
#
_symmetry.space_group_name_H-M   'P 1'
#
loop_
_entity.id
_entity.type
_entity.pdbx_description
1 polymer ?
#
loop_
_entity_poly.entity_id
_entity_poly.type
_entity_poly.pdbx_seq_one_letter_code
_entity_poly.pdbx_strand_id
1 'polypeptide(L)'
;AAACLALVVVGGGAGVQYYQANAVASVISLDVNPSVELDVNRQEKVVSAVPLNADANEILDGMDLKGADLNVAVNAIMGSLLKHGYVDELANSILISVEDDDAARGAALEQKLTTEIGQVLDSAKVNGAILSQTLSGDSALQQKADEYGISLGKATLIQSLVDSSNHLTFESLVGLSINELNLLANSTAVQTPDSAGGQTSTTASNPALNSVGTASQSAYIGVEAAKEAALTHAGVTSGDVVFLEADYDYEDGRMVYEVEFFAGNTEYE
;
A
#
# COMPACT_ATOMS: atom_id res chain seq x y z
N ALA A 1 -43.97 -36.66 -16.79
CA ALA A 1 -43.35 -35.47 -17.44
C ALA A 1 -43.10 -34.32 -16.46
N ALA A 2 -43.94 -34.10 -15.42
CA ALA A 2 -43.78 -33.02 -14.45
C ALA A 2 -42.57 -33.21 -13.48
N ALA A 3 -42.21 -34.46 -13.14
CA ALA A 3 -41.11 -34.76 -12.22
C ALA A 3 -39.72 -34.49 -12.83
N CYS A 4 -39.53 -34.62 -14.14
CA CYS A 4 -38.26 -34.35 -14.81
C CYS A 4 -37.97 -32.85 -14.92
N LEU A 5 -39.01 -32.01 -15.07
CA LEU A 5 -38.86 -30.56 -15.12
C LEU A 5 -38.46 -29.97 -13.75
N ALA A 6 -38.96 -30.53 -12.63
CA ALA A 6 -38.59 -30.11 -11.28
C ALA A 6 -37.12 -30.43 -10.96
N LEU A 7 -36.58 -31.56 -11.43
CA LEU A 7 -35.19 -31.96 -11.24
C LEU A 7 -34.21 -31.06 -12.02
N VAL A 8 -34.58 -30.63 -13.23
CA VAL A 8 -33.74 -29.72 -14.04
C VAL A 8 -33.69 -28.32 -13.42
N VAL A 9 -34.80 -27.82 -12.89
CA VAL A 9 -34.86 -26.50 -12.23
C VAL A 9 -34.08 -26.51 -10.91
N VAL A 10 -34.19 -27.56 -10.09
CA VAL A 10 -33.46 -27.68 -8.83
C VAL A 10 -31.94 -27.91 -9.09
N GLY A 11 -31.60 -28.78 -10.05
CA GLY A 11 -30.19 -29.01 -10.42
C GLY A 11 -29.55 -27.82 -11.09
N GLY A 12 -30.25 -27.10 -11.96
CA GLY A 12 -29.77 -25.88 -12.59
C GLY A 12 -29.58 -24.74 -11.59
N GLY A 13 -30.52 -24.55 -10.65
CA GLY A 13 -30.42 -23.54 -9.61
C GLY A 13 -29.25 -23.78 -8.63
N ALA A 14 -29.03 -25.01 -8.20
CA ALA A 14 -27.92 -25.38 -7.35
C ALA A 14 -26.57 -25.22 -8.06
N GLY A 15 -26.49 -25.58 -9.35
CA GLY A 15 -25.28 -25.40 -10.17
C GLY A 15 -24.92 -23.94 -10.37
N VAL A 16 -25.90 -23.07 -10.62
CA VAL A 16 -25.68 -21.62 -10.75
C VAL A 16 -25.25 -21.01 -9.42
N GLN A 17 -25.89 -21.39 -8.32
CA GLN A 17 -25.47 -20.89 -6.97
C GLN A 17 -24.07 -21.35 -6.59
N TYR A 18 -23.72 -22.62 -6.88
CA TYR A 18 -22.38 -23.13 -6.65
C TYR A 18 -21.31 -22.38 -7.49
N TYR A 19 -21.62 -22.13 -8.76
CA TYR A 19 -20.74 -21.36 -9.64
C TYR A 19 -20.57 -19.91 -9.15
N GLN A 20 -21.65 -19.23 -8.80
CA GLN A 20 -21.60 -17.86 -8.28
C GLN A 20 -20.87 -17.75 -6.94
N ALA A 21 -20.99 -18.77 -6.07
CA ALA A 21 -20.31 -18.79 -4.79
C ALA A 21 -18.78 -18.96 -4.91
N ASN A 22 -18.30 -19.54 -6.01
CA ASN A 22 -16.87 -19.80 -6.24
C ASN A 22 -16.25 -18.93 -7.36
N ALA A 23 -17.05 -18.14 -8.07
CA ALA A 23 -16.54 -17.24 -9.09
C ALA A 23 -15.92 -16.01 -8.43
N VAL A 24 -14.65 -15.77 -8.69
CA VAL A 24 -13.96 -14.55 -8.27
C VAL A 24 -14.58 -13.35 -8.99
N ALA A 25 -14.87 -12.31 -8.25
CA ALA A 25 -15.43 -11.06 -8.75
C ALA A 25 -14.50 -9.88 -8.46
N SER A 26 -13.73 -9.95 -7.39
CA SER A 26 -12.76 -8.94 -6.99
C SER A 26 -11.50 -9.64 -6.48
N VAL A 27 -10.33 -9.06 -6.76
CA VAL A 27 -9.06 -9.42 -6.16
C VAL A 27 -8.62 -8.25 -5.27
N ILE A 28 -8.28 -8.54 -4.04
CA ILE A 28 -7.91 -7.54 -3.04
C ILE A 28 -6.54 -7.88 -2.52
N SER A 29 -5.57 -6.98 -2.64
CA SER A 29 -4.30 -7.12 -1.95
C SER A 29 -4.22 -6.22 -0.72
N LEU A 30 -3.62 -6.76 0.33
CA LEU A 30 -3.24 -6.09 1.56
C LEU A 30 -1.72 -6.18 1.68
N ASP A 31 -1.06 -5.06 1.50
CA ASP A 31 0.39 -4.96 1.47
C ASP A 31 0.88 -4.11 2.65
N VAL A 32 1.85 -4.65 3.34
CA VAL A 32 2.65 -3.95 4.36
C VAL A 32 4.13 -4.20 4.03
N ASN A 33 4.55 -5.34 4.11
CA ASN A 33 5.68 -6.22 3.89
C ASN A 33 5.68 -7.24 5.02
N PRO A 34 4.68 -8.08 5.07
CA PRO A 34 4.14 -9.04 4.09
C PRO A 34 3.06 -8.53 3.12
N SER A 35 2.76 -9.36 2.09
CA SER A 35 1.73 -9.14 1.09
C SER A 35 0.78 -10.33 1.00
N VAL A 36 -0.52 -10.07 1.18
CA VAL A 36 -1.60 -11.08 1.13
C VAL A 36 -2.60 -10.70 0.05
N GLU A 37 -3.00 -11.68 -0.76
CA GLU A 37 -4.05 -11.52 -1.76
C GLU A 37 -5.29 -12.32 -1.37
N LEU A 38 -6.46 -11.71 -1.53
CA LEU A 38 -7.77 -12.30 -1.29
C LEU A 38 -8.60 -12.29 -2.58
N ASP A 39 -8.94 -13.46 -3.07
CA ASP A 39 -9.97 -13.62 -4.07
C ASP A 39 -11.35 -13.58 -3.41
N VAL A 40 -12.26 -12.77 -3.92
CA VAL A 40 -13.57 -12.52 -3.31
C VAL A 40 -14.66 -12.68 -4.35
N ASN A 41 -15.75 -13.32 -3.99
CA ASN A 41 -16.91 -13.45 -4.85
C ASN A 41 -17.85 -12.23 -4.74
N ARG A 42 -18.93 -12.22 -5.56
CA ARG A 42 -19.92 -11.12 -5.56
C ARG A 42 -20.70 -10.94 -4.24
N GLN A 43 -20.68 -11.93 -3.35
CA GLN A 43 -21.29 -11.87 -2.02
C GLN A 43 -20.28 -11.44 -0.95
N GLU A 44 -19.13 -10.92 -1.36
CA GLU A 44 -18.03 -10.55 -0.46
C GLU A 44 -17.57 -11.71 0.45
N LYS A 45 -17.59 -12.94 -0.09
CA LYS A 45 -17.02 -14.12 0.57
C LYS A 45 -15.66 -14.42 -0.01
N VAL A 46 -14.72 -14.76 0.84
CA VAL A 46 -13.38 -15.18 0.44
C VAL A 46 -13.46 -16.53 -0.30
N VAL A 47 -12.96 -16.56 -1.52
CA VAL A 47 -12.81 -17.76 -2.35
C VAL A 47 -11.46 -18.41 -2.08
N SER A 48 -10.39 -17.58 -2.02
CA SER A 48 -9.03 -17.98 -1.64
C SER A 48 -8.30 -16.84 -0.95
N ALA A 49 -7.30 -17.20 -0.14
CA ALA A 49 -6.34 -16.29 0.48
C ALA A 49 -4.93 -16.80 0.13
N VAL A 50 -4.14 -15.98 -0.51
CA VAL A 50 -2.83 -16.36 -1.07
C VAL A 50 -1.74 -15.50 -0.42
N PRO A 51 -0.75 -16.11 0.26
CA PRO A 51 0.45 -15.40 0.67
C PRO A 51 1.34 -15.17 -0.54
N LEU A 52 1.73 -13.93 -0.83
CA LEU A 52 2.57 -13.59 -1.98
C LEU A 52 4.08 -13.67 -1.64
N ASN A 53 4.44 -13.65 -0.36
CA ASN A 53 5.83 -13.76 0.08
C ASN A 53 5.96 -14.64 1.34
N ALA A 54 7.19 -14.87 1.78
CA ALA A 54 7.48 -15.76 2.90
C ALA A 54 6.83 -15.28 4.22
N ASP A 55 6.87 -13.99 4.49
CA ASP A 55 6.32 -13.39 5.71
C ASP A 55 4.79 -13.50 5.75
N ALA A 56 4.14 -13.42 4.58
CA ALA A 56 2.69 -13.59 4.47
C ALA A 56 2.21 -15.01 4.81
N ASN A 57 3.07 -16.03 4.67
CA ASN A 57 2.75 -17.38 5.15
C ASN A 57 2.59 -17.40 6.67
N GLU A 58 3.42 -16.67 7.42
CA GLU A 58 3.31 -16.56 8.88
C GLU A 58 2.01 -15.84 9.28
N ILE A 59 1.63 -14.80 8.51
CA ILE A 59 0.39 -14.06 8.76
C ILE A 59 -0.83 -14.93 8.59
N LEU A 60 -0.86 -15.79 7.57
CA LEU A 60 -2.00 -16.66 7.26
C LEU A 60 -1.96 -18.01 8.00
N ASP A 61 -0.89 -18.31 8.74
CA ASP A 61 -0.75 -19.61 9.41
C ASP A 61 -1.91 -19.88 10.36
N GLY A 62 -2.49 -21.08 10.24
CA GLY A 62 -3.62 -21.51 11.02
C GLY A 62 -4.96 -20.85 10.71
N MET A 63 -5.06 -19.99 9.68
CA MET A 63 -6.32 -19.35 9.27
C MET A 63 -7.04 -20.18 8.20
N ASP A 64 -8.31 -20.51 8.44
CA ASP A 64 -9.24 -21.01 7.42
C ASP A 64 -10.18 -19.86 7.00
N LEU A 65 -9.77 -19.11 6.00
CA LEU A 65 -10.50 -17.94 5.52
C LEU A 65 -11.49 -18.26 4.41
N LYS A 66 -11.43 -19.46 3.82
CA LYS A 66 -12.31 -19.82 2.72
C LYS A 66 -13.79 -19.82 3.13
N GLY A 67 -14.60 -19.05 2.40
CA GLY A 67 -16.03 -18.88 2.67
C GLY A 67 -16.35 -17.89 3.80
N ALA A 68 -15.33 -17.33 4.46
CA ALA A 68 -15.54 -16.26 5.44
C ALA A 68 -16.05 -14.98 4.79
N ASP A 69 -16.69 -14.12 5.54
CA ASP A 69 -16.99 -12.75 5.11
C ASP A 69 -15.68 -11.96 4.97
N LEU A 70 -15.59 -11.13 3.95
CA LEU A 70 -14.39 -10.33 3.67
C LEU A 70 -13.93 -9.52 4.88
N ASN A 71 -14.85 -8.85 5.58
CA ASN A 71 -14.53 -8.07 6.77
C ASN A 71 -13.96 -8.95 7.91
N VAL A 72 -14.45 -10.18 8.07
CA VAL A 72 -13.91 -11.12 9.06
C VAL A 72 -12.48 -11.54 8.69
N ALA A 73 -12.24 -11.84 7.42
CA ALA A 73 -10.93 -12.20 6.91
C ALA A 73 -9.93 -11.05 7.06
N VAL A 74 -10.30 -9.83 6.66
CA VAL A 74 -9.44 -8.65 6.79
C VAL A 74 -9.12 -8.35 8.25
N ASN A 75 -10.10 -8.40 9.15
CA ASN A 75 -9.86 -8.21 10.58
C ASN A 75 -8.92 -9.29 11.17
N ALA A 76 -9.04 -10.55 10.73
CA ALA A 76 -8.14 -11.61 11.17
C ALA A 76 -6.70 -11.37 10.67
N ILE A 77 -6.53 -10.99 9.41
CA ILE A 77 -5.22 -10.65 8.81
C ILE A 77 -4.61 -9.45 9.54
N MET A 78 -5.36 -8.37 9.74
CA MET A 78 -4.91 -7.19 10.46
C MET A 78 -4.51 -7.51 11.90
N GLY A 79 -5.29 -8.35 12.60
CA GLY A 79 -4.95 -8.83 13.93
C GLY A 79 -3.63 -9.63 13.97
N SER A 80 -3.37 -10.43 12.93
CA SER A 80 -2.12 -11.16 12.77
C SER A 80 -0.94 -10.23 12.49
N LEU A 81 -1.11 -9.25 11.58
CA LEU A 81 -0.09 -8.24 11.26
C LEU A 81 0.35 -7.45 12.49
N LEU A 82 -0.62 -6.99 13.28
CA LEU A 82 -0.38 -6.28 14.56
C LEU A 82 0.32 -7.19 15.58
N LYS A 83 -0.14 -8.42 15.74
CA LYS A 83 0.42 -9.40 16.68
C LYS A 83 1.88 -9.74 16.40
N HIS A 84 2.24 -9.86 15.11
CA HIS A 84 3.60 -10.19 14.68
C HIS A 84 4.49 -8.96 14.50
N GLY A 85 3.98 -7.75 14.75
CA GLY A 85 4.75 -6.51 14.70
C GLY A 85 5.06 -6.01 13.29
N TYR A 86 4.31 -6.46 12.28
CA TYR A 86 4.44 -5.93 10.92
C TYR A 86 3.77 -4.56 10.75
N VAL A 87 2.87 -4.21 11.66
CA VAL A 87 2.25 -2.88 11.76
C VAL A 87 2.41 -2.40 13.19
N ASP A 88 3.23 -1.38 13.39
CA ASP A 88 3.55 -0.78 14.68
C ASP A 88 3.79 0.74 14.54
N GLU A 89 4.41 1.36 15.54
CA GLU A 89 4.74 2.80 15.50
C GLU A 89 5.86 3.14 14.48
N LEU A 90 6.67 2.16 14.07
CA LEU A 90 7.80 2.36 13.15
C LEU A 90 7.42 2.02 11.70
N ALA A 91 6.59 0.97 11.50
CA ALA A 91 6.13 0.51 10.20
C ALA A 91 4.60 0.52 10.18
N ASN A 92 4.00 1.66 9.89
CA ASN A 92 2.57 1.90 10.09
C ASN A 92 1.77 2.09 8.80
N SER A 93 2.37 1.90 7.62
CA SER A 93 1.68 2.11 6.34
C SER A 93 1.16 0.80 5.77
N ILE A 94 -0.07 0.82 5.29
CA ILE A 94 -0.78 -0.29 4.67
C ILE A 94 -1.26 0.16 3.30
N LEU A 95 -1.04 -0.65 2.27
CA LEU A 95 -1.62 -0.44 0.95
C LEU A 95 -2.76 -1.44 0.73
N ILE A 96 -3.92 -0.91 0.38
CA ILE A 96 -5.10 -1.66 -0.04
C ILE A 96 -5.26 -1.47 -1.54
N SER A 97 -5.28 -2.56 -2.30
CA SER A 97 -5.54 -2.48 -3.73
C SER A 97 -6.71 -3.38 -4.09
N VAL A 98 -7.64 -2.86 -4.87
CA VAL A 98 -8.85 -3.59 -5.29
C VAL A 98 -8.89 -3.63 -6.81
N GLU A 99 -8.83 -4.83 -7.38
CA GLU A 99 -9.10 -5.09 -8.79
C GLU A 99 -10.53 -5.66 -8.91
N ASP A 100 -11.35 -5.06 -9.75
CA ASP A 100 -12.73 -5.46 -9.96
C ASP A 100 -13.21 -5.03 -11.35
N ASP A 101 -13.87 -5.93 -12.07
CA ASP A 101 -14.44 -5.64 -13.41
C ASP A 101 -15.55 -4.59 -13.36
N ASP A 102 -16.19 -4.41 -12.20
CA ASP A 102 -17.18 -3.36 -11.94
C ASP A 102 -16.52 -2.23 -11.12
N ALA A 103 -16.16 -1.16 -11.79
CA ALA A 103 -15.48 -0.02 -11.18
C ALA A 103 -16.23 0.59 -9.97
N ALA A 104 -17.57 0.58 -10.00
CA ALA A 104 -18.36 1.11 -8.88
C ALA A 104 -18.29 0.19 -7.66
N ARG A 105 -18.29 -1.15 -7.87
CA ARG A 105 -18.10 -2.13 -6.81
C ARG A 105 -16.67 -2.07 -6.26
N GLY A 106 -15.67 -1.99 -7.12
CA GLY A 106 -14.28 -1.83 -6.73
C GLY A 106 -14.07 -0.63 -5.82
N ALA A 107 -14.56 0.54 -6.22
CA ALA A 107 -14.47 1.77 -5.42
C ALA A 107 -15.23 1.66 -4.08
N ALA A 108 -16.39 1.01 -4.06
CA ALA A 108 -17.14 0.79 -2.82
C ALA A 108 -16.41 -0.15 -1.86
N LEU A 109 -15.78 -1.22 -2.38
CA LEU A 109 -14.95 -2.13 -1.60
C LEU A 109 -13.70 -1.44 -1.05
N GLU A 110 -12.99 -0.66 -1.87
CA GLU A 110 -11.83 0.13 -1.45
C GLU A 110 -12.17 1.04 -0.27
N GLN A 111 -13.25 1.83 -0.39
CA GLN A 111 -13.69 2.74 0.67
C GLN A 111 -14.11 1.99 1.95
N LYS A 112 -14.81 0.87 1.79
CA LYS A 112 -15.22 0.02 2.92
C LYS A 112 -14.01 -0.52 3.66
N LEU A 113 -13.05 -1.10 2.95
CA LEU A 113 -11.82 -1.68 3.53
C LEU A 113 -10.95 -0.61 4.21
N THR A 114 -10.78 0.55 3.58
CA THR A 114 -10.08 1.70 4.17
C THR A 114 -10.70 2.09 5.52
N THR A 115 -12.03 2.14 5.59
CA THR A 115 -12.73 2.46 6.84
C THR A 115 -12.56 1.37 7.89
N GLU A 116 -12.69 0.10 7.53
CA GLU A 116 -12.56 -1.04 8.45
C GLU A 116 -11.14 -1.15 9.01
N ILE A 117 -10.12 -1.04 8.16
CA ILE A 117 -8.72 -1.08 8.59
C ILE A 117 -8.39 0.11 9.48
N GLY A 118 -8.88 1.31 9.15
CA GLY A 118 -8.74 2.48 10.01
C GLY A 118 -9.29 2.24 11.42
N GLN A 119 -10.46 1.62 11.55
CA GLN A 119 -11.04 1.27 12.86
C GLN A 119 -10.20 0.25 13.63
N VAL A 120 -9.57 -0.70 12.95
CA VAL A 120 -8.66 -1.67 13.58
C VAL A 120 -7.42 -0.96 14.12
N LEU A 121 -6.80 -0.08 13.32
CA LEU A 121 -5.62 0.69 13.72
C LEU A 121 -5.94 1.62 14.91
N ASP A 122 -7.07 2.32 14.87
CA ASP A 122 -7.54 3.17 15.97
C ASP A 122 -7.74 2.36 17.25
N SER A 123 -8.34 1.18 17.14
CA SER A 123 -8.56 0.27 18.28
C SER A 123 -7.25 -0.23 18.87
N ALA A 124 -6.25 -0.45 18.04
CA ALA A 124 -4.90 -0.83 18.43
C ALA A 124 -4.05 0.37 18.91
N LYS A 125 -4.55 1.59 18.78
CA LYS A 125 -3.84 2.86 19.04
C LYS A 125 -2.57 3.04 18.19
N VAL A 126 -2.58 2.53 16.99
CA VAL A 126 -1.54 2.75 15.99
C VAL A 126 -1.98 3.88 15.08
N ASN A 127 -1.20 4.95 15.01
CA ASN A 127 -1.43 6.04 14.06
C ASN A 127 -0.97 5.56 12.67
N GLY A 128 -1.85 4.83 11.97
CA GLY A 128 -1.53 4.22 10.68
C GLY A 128 -1.74 5.15 9.51
N ALA A 129 -0.97 4.93 8.45
CA ALA A 129 -1.23 5.46 7.13
C ALA A 129 -1.86 4.37 6.25
N ILE A 130 -2.96 4.67 5.61
CA ILE A 130 -3.64 3.78 4.69
C ILE A 130 -3.55 4.39 3.30
N LEU A 131 -2.86 3.72 2.41
CA LEU A 131 -2.88 3.95 0.98
C LEU A 131 -3.95 3.05 0.39
N SER A 132 -4.78 3.56 -0.52
CA SER A 132 -5.76 2.74 -1.19
C SER A 132 -5.92 3.11 -2.66
N GLN A 133 -6.17 2.11 -3.50
CA GLN A 133 -6.33 2.27 -4.94
C GLN A 133 -7.23 1.21 -5.53
N THR A 134 -7.92 1.58 -6.63
CA THR A 134 -8.58 0.60 -7.51
C THR A 134 -7.68 0.35 -8.71
N LEU A 135 -7.56 -0.92 -9.09
CA LEU A 135 -6.72 -1.36 -10.21
C LEU A 135 -7.57 -1.72 -11.42
N SER A 136 -7.04 -1.45 -12.60
CA SER A 136 -7.48 -2.05 -13.86
C SER A 136 -6.37 -2.98 -14.31
N GLY A 137 -6.71 -4.21 -14.68
CA GLY A 137 -5.72 -5.24 -15.03
C GLY A 137 -4.70 -4.75 -16.06
N ASP A 138 -3.43 -4.75 -15.68
CA ASP A 138 -2.28 -4.50 -16.55
C ASP A 138 -1.45 -5.79 -16.61
N SER A 139 -1.56 -6.50 -17.74
CA SER A 139 -0.89 -7.81 -17.90
C SER A 139 0.63 -7.71 -17.88
N ALA A 140 1.24 -6.60 -18.28
CA ALA A 140 2.69 -6.43 -18.27
C ALA A 140 3.18 -6.16 -16.82
N LEU A 141 2.46 -5.34 -16.10
CA LEU A 141 2.77 -5.06 -14.70
C LEU A 141 2.48 -6.27 -13.81
N GLN A 142 1.42 -7.05 -14.12
CA GLN A 142 1.14 -8.31 -13.43
C GLN A 142 2.28 -9.31 -13.58
N GLN A 143 2.81 -9.50 -14.80
CA GLN A 143 3.97 -10.39 -15.01
C GLN A 143 5.19 -9.94 -14.20
N LYS A 144 5.41 -8.64 -14.09
CA LYS A 144 6.49 -8.07 -13.29
C LYS A 144 6.24 -8.30 -11.78
N ALA A 145 5.02 -8.12 -11.32
CA ALA A 145 4.63 -8.42 -9.95
C ALA A 145 4.87 -9.90 -9.59
N ASP A 146 4.46 -10.82 -10.48
CA ASP A 146 4.66 -12.26 -10.31
C ASP A 146 6.15 -12.62 -10.26
N GLU A 147 6.99 -12.00 -11.11
CA GLU A 147 8.45 -12.23 -11.14
C GLU A 147 9.11 -11.87 -9.80
N TYR A 148 8.67 -10.79 -9.17
CA TYR A 148 9.23 -10.32 -7.91
C TYR A 148 8.50 -10.84 -6.67
N GLY A 149 7.41 -11.58 -6.82
CA GLY A 149 6.61 -12.12 -5.70
C GLY A 149 5.95 -11.02 -4.86
N ILE A 150 5.45 -9.97 -5.52
CA ILE A 150 4.72 -8.86 -4.91
C ILE A 150 3.31 -8.77 -5.51
N SER A 151 2.42 -8.02 -4.86
CA SER A 151 1.08 -7.76 -5.40
C SER A 151 1.11 -6.84 -6.63
N LEU A 152 0.08 -6.91 -7.48
CA LEU A 152 -0.14 -5.94 -8.55
C LEU A 152 -0.29 -4.51 -7.97
N GLY A 153 -0.86 -4.39 -6.77
CA GLY A 153 -1.01 -3.12 -6.07
C GLY A 153 0.33 -2.48 -5.72
N LYS A 154 1.23 -3.24 -5.08
CA LYS A 154 2.59 -2.78 -4.78
C LYS A 154 3.37 -2.47 -6.05
N ALA A 155 3.24 -3.29 -7.09
CA ALA A 155 3.87 -3.05 -8.39
C ALA A 155 3.38 -1.74 -9.03
N THR A 156 2.08 -1.44 -8.92
CA THR A 156 1.49 -0.18 -9.43
C THR A 156 2.04 1.03 -8.66
N LEU A 157 2.14 0.95 -7.35
CA LEU A 157 2.73 2.02 -6.53
C LEU A 157 4.19 2.26 -6.91
N ILE A 158 5.01 1.20 -7.02
CA ILE A 158 6.41 1.30 -7.43
C ILE A 158 6.52 1.91 -8.84
N GLN A 159 5.72 1.46 -9.81
CA GLN A 159 5.76 2.00 -11.16
C GLN A 159 5.43 3.49 -11.19
N SER A 160 4.48 3.94 -10.37
CA SER A 160 4.14 5.37 -10.27
C SER A 160 5.29 6.21 -9.72
N LEU A 161 6.08 5.68 -8.78
CA LEU A 161 7.28 6.34 -8.26
C LEU A 161 8.39 6.41 -9.33
N VAL A 162 8.63 5.31 -10.04
CA VAL A 162 9.58 5.25 -11.16
C VAL A 162 9.20 6.26 -12.26
N ASP A 163 7.92 6.36 -12.60
CA ASP A 163 7.44 7.28 -13.63
C ASP A 163 7.53 8.76 -13.19
N SER A 164 7.55 9.02 -11.90
CA SER A 164 7.67 10.38 -11.34
C SER A 164 9.11 10.84 -11.13
N SER A 165 10.09 9.94 -11.23
CA SER A 165 11.50 10.22 -10.95
C SER A 165 12.42 9.66 -12.03
N ASN A 166 13.47 10.38 -12.37
CA ASN A 166 14.43 9.97 -13.43
C ASN A 166 15.54 9.04 -12.91
N HIS A 167 15.65 8.85 -11.61
CA HIS A 167 16.74 8.09 -10.97
C HIS A 167 16.23 6.84 -10.23
N LEU A 168 14.93 6.72 -9.97
CA LEU A 168 14.36 5.53 -9.37
C LEU A 168 14.16 4.42 -10.41
N THR A 169 14.44 3.18 -10.04
CA THR A 169 14.17 2.01 -10.85
C THR A 169 13.27 1.04 -10.09
N PHE A 170 12.52 0.23 -10.82
CA PHE A 170 11.62 -0.75 -10.20
C PHE A 170 12.40 -1.71 -9.27
N GLU A 171 13.56 -2.18 -9.74
CA GLU A 171 14.44 -3.10 -9.04
C GLU A 171 14.97 -2.50 -7.72
N SER A 172 15.21 -1.19 -7.70
CA SER A 172 15.65 -0.51 -6.47
C SER A 172 14.56 -0.43 -5.41
N LEU A 173 13.30 -0.31 -5.81
CA LEU A 173 12.17 -0.09 -4.92
C LEU A 173 11.46 -1.37 -4.46
N VAL A 174 11.62 -2.48 -5.20
CA VAL A 174 10.83 -3.71 -4.95
C VAL A 174 11.00 -4.29 -3.55
N GLY A 175 12.19 -4.14 -2.95
CA GLY A 175 12.50 -4.59 -1.60
C GLY A 175 11.98 -3.69 -0.47
N LEU A 176 11.49 -2.49 -0.79
CA LEU A 176 11.01 -1.55 0.21
C LEU A 176 9.67 -1.97 0.80
N SER A 177 9.46 -1.63 2.07
CA SER A 177 8.16 -1.72 2.74
C SER A 177 7.19 -0.67 2.18
N ILE A 178 5.90 -0.85 2.44
CA ILE A 178 4.89 0.16 2.07
C ILE A 178 5.13 1.48 2.82
N ASN A 179 5.67 1.42 4.04
CA ASN A 179 6.00 2.64 4.78
C ASN A 179 7.09 3.46 4.07
N GLU A 180 8.14 2.82 3.59
CA GLU A 180 9.22 3.47 2.84
C GLU A 180 8.73 4.02 1.51
N LEU A 181 7.96 3.22 0.75
CA LEU A 181 7.36 3.69 -0.51
C LEU A 181 6.41 4.88 -0.31
N ASN A 182 5.66 4.90 0.81
CA ASN A 182 4.79 6.02 1.15
C ASN A 182 5.59 7.28 1.53
N LEU A 183 6.69 7.14 2.24
CA LEU A 183 7.60 8.26 2.54
C LEU A 183 8.20 8.84 1.25
N LEU A 184 8.67 8.00 0.32
CA LEU A 184 9.16 8.43 -0.99
C LEU A 184 8.05 9.12 -1.81
N ALA A 185 6.84 8.58 -1.84
CA ALA A 185 5.72 9.18 -2.56
C ALA A 185 5.38 10.58 -2.04
N ASN A 186 5.53 10.80 -0.74
CA ASN A 186 5.25 12.10 -0.12
C ASN A 186 6.40 13.11 -0.37
N SER A 187 7.66 12.67 -0.43
CA SER A 187 8.80 13.54 -0.73
C SER A 187 8.75 14.07 -2.17
N THR A 188 8.45 13.21 -3.14
CA THR A 188 8.31 13.62 -4.55
C THR A 188 7.11 14.55 -4.81
N ALA A 189 6.09 14.55 -3.93
CA ALA A 189 4.90 15.41 -4.08
C ALA A 189 5.14 16.85 -3.61
N VAL A 190 6.16 17.13 -2.80
CA VAL A 190 6.41 18.46 -2.20
C VAL A 190 7.04 19.45 -3.20
N GLN A 191 7.51 19.02 -4.35
CA GLN A 191 8.16 19.91 -5.35
C GLN A 191 7.20 20.81 -6.17
N THR A 192 5.92 20.93 -5.82
CA THR A 192 5.05 21.96 -6.41
C THR A 192 4.82 23.11 -5.42
N PRO A 193 5.36 24.32 -5.64
CA PRO A 193 5.07 25.47 -4.80
C PRO A 193 3.66 25.99 -5.12
N ASP A 194 2.71 25.70 -4.32
CA ASP A 194 1.55 26.52 -3.93
C ASP A 194 0.35 25.67 -3.49
N SER A 195 0.06 25.66 -2.20
CA SER A 195 -1.27 25.90 -1.68
C SER A 195 -1.33 25.68 -0.16
N ALA A 196 -1.51 26.76 0.54
CA ALA A 196 -1.80 26.76 1.97
C ALA A 196 -3.18 26.16 2.27
N GLY A 197 -3.21 25.22 3.20
CA GLY A 197 -4.37 24.95 4.04
C GLY A 197 -5.26 23.78 3.65
N GLY A 198 -5.19 22.71 4.42
CA GLY A 198 -6.18 21.63 4.46
C GLY A 198 -5.57 20.25 4.21
N GLN A 199 -5.47 19.49 5.30
CA GLN A 199 -5.00 18.11 5.31
C GLN A 199 -5.88 17.17 4.45
N THR A 200 -5.53 17.06 3.20
CA THR A 200 -5.74 15.92 2.34
C THR A 200 -4.51 15.88 1.45
N SER A 201 -3.50 15.11 1.85
CA SER A 201 -2.33 14.87 1.01
C SER A 201 -2.76 14.00 -0.17
N THR A 202 -3.26 14.64 -1.22
CA THR A 202 -3.36 13.99 -2.52
C THR A 202 -1.95 13.96 -3.09
N THR A 203 -1.36 12.79 -3.15
CA THR A 203 -0.14 12.51 -3.91
C THR A 203 -0.36 12.96 -5.37
N ALA A 204 0.33 14.01 -5.78
CA ALA A 204 0.04 14.77 -6.99
C ALA A 204 0.43 14.08 -8.32
N SER A 205 0.74 12.78 -8.34
CA SER A 205 1.22 12.08 -9.52
C SER A 205 0.40 10.86 -9.95
N ASN A 206 -0.48 10.33 -9.10
CA ASN A 206 -1.36 9.24 -9.48
C ASN A 206 -2.79 9.52 -9.01
N PRO A 207 -3.72 9.91 -9.92
CA PRO A 207 -5.10 10.23 -9.55
C PRO A 207 -5.89 9.05 -8.99
N ALA A 208 -5.31 7.85 -8.99
CA ALA A 208 -5.93 6.63 -8.50
C ALA A 208 -5.49 6.23 -7.07
N LEU A 209 -4.46 6.88 -6.49
CA LEU A 209 -3.97 6.55 -5.14
C LEU A 209 -4.56 7.50 -4.10
N ASN A 210 -5.36 6.96 -3.18
CA ASN A 210 -5.87 7.68 -2.03
C ASN A 210 -4.98 7.45 -0.81
N SER A 211 -4.81 8.45 0.05
CA SER A 211 -4.02 8.34 1.28
C SER A 211 -4.79 8.92 2.48
N VAL A 212 -4.81 8.19 3.58
CA VAL A 212 -5.38 8.61 4.86
C VAL A 212 -4.35 8.33 5.95
N GLY A 213 -4.11 9.30 6.83
CA GLY A 213 -3.09 9.20 7.87
C GLY A 213 -1.70 9.63 7.39
N THR A 214 -0.68 9.32 8.18
CA THR A 214 0.71 9.74 7.91
C THR A 214 1.66 8.57 8.12
N ALA A 215 2.55 8.32 7.14
CA ALA A 215 3.61 7.34 7.27
C ALA A 215 4.55 7.68 8.44
N SER A 216 4.96 6.63 9.17
CA SER A 216 5.87 6.82 10.30
C SER A 216 7.27 7.14 9.82
N GLN A 217 7.82 8.21 10.37
CA GLN A 217 9.24 8.55 10.25
C GLN A 217 10.06 8.10 11.47
N SER A 218 9.43 7.40 12.42
CA SER A 218 10.07 7.06 13.71
C SER A 218 11.26 6.11 13.58
N ALA A 219 11.38 5.39 12.46
CA ALA A 219 12.56 4.55 12.15
C ALA A 219 13.76 5.37 11.65
N TYR A 220 13.58 6.67 11.38
CA TYR A 220 14.55 7.56 10.78
C TYR A 220 14.82 8.77 11.69
N ILE A 221 15.97 9.43 11.50
CA ILE A 221 16.37 10.57 12.35
C ILE A 221 15.50 11.82 12.16
N GLY A 222 14.73 11.89 11.07
CA GLY A 222 13.90 13.04 10.70
C GLY A 222 14.68 14.12 9.94
N VAL A 223 13.98 14.88 9.11
CA VAL A 223 14.55 15.92 8.23
C VAL A 223 15.35 16.96 9.03
N GLU A 224 14.87 17.41 10.17
CA GLU A 224 15.58 18.42 10.96
C GLU A 224 16.90 17.89 11.54
N ALA A 225 16.94 16.63 12.00
CA ALA A 225 18.18 16.02 12.47
C ALA A 225 19.13 15.72 11.29
N ALA A 226 18.61 15.40 10.11
CA ALA A 226 19.41 15.25 8.90
C ALA A 226 20.05 16.58 8.49
N LYS A 227 19.31 17.69 8.51
CA LYS A 227 19.85 19.05 8.30
C LYS A 227 20.96 19.39 9.30
N GLU A 228 20.75 19.12 10.60
CA GLU A 228 21.79 19.35 11.62
C GLU A 228 23.06 18.50 11.36
N ALA A 229 22.88 17.24 10.96
CA ALA A 229 23.98 16.36 10.61
C ALA A 229 24.77 16.87 9.39
N ALA A 230 24.08 17.33 8.34
CA ALA A 230 24.67 17.91 7.14
C ALA A 230 25.45 19.19 7.46
N LEU A 231 24.87 20.11 8.23
CA LEU A 231 25.59 21.34 8.68
C LEU A 231 26.81 21.02 9.53
N THR A 232 26.69 20.04 10.42
CA THR A 232 27.83 19.60 11.26
C THR A 232 28.93 19.02 10.39
N HIS A 233 28.60 18.21 9.38
CA HIS A 233 29.57 17.63 8.46
C HIS A 233 30.26 18.71 7.61
N ALA A 234 29.49 19.66 7.10
CA ALA A 234 30.01 20.79 6.32
C ALA A 234 30.80 21.81 7.17
N GLY A 235 30.70 21.76 8.50
CA GLY A 235 31.34 22.70 9.41
C GLY A 235 30.75 24.11 9.35
N VAL A 236 29.48 24.26 9.01
CA VAL A 236 28.77 25.54 8.92
C VAL A 236 27.70 25.65 10.01
N THR A 237 27.29 26.88 10.32
CA THR A 237 26.27 27.15 11.31
C THR A 237 24.94 27.54 10.65
N SER A 238 23.82 27.21 11.27
CA SER A 238 22.49 27.40 10.70
C SER A 238 22.07 28.86 10.42
N GLY A 239 22.84 29.84 10.92
CA GLY A 239 22.48 31.26 10.79
C GLY A 239 22.67 31.86 9.38
N ASP A 240 23.49 31.26 8.54
CA ASP A 240 23.87 31.77 7.23
C ASP A 240 23.58 30.78 6.09
N VAL A 241 22.62 29.86 6.32
CA VAL A 241 22.33 28.76 5.42
C VAL A 241 20.94 28.94 4.82
N VAL A 242 20.82 28.66 3.52
CA VAL A 242 19.53 28.55 2.80
C VAL A 242 19.43 27.12 2.30
N PHE A 243 18.49 26.36 2.87
CA PHE A 243 18.16 25.02 2.37
C PHE A 243 17.40 25.11 1.06
N LEU A 244 17.79 24.30 0.08
CA LEU A 244 17.12 24.12 -1.19
C LEU A 244 16.21 22.90 -1.13
N GLU A 245 16.74 21.78 -0.61
CA GLU A 245 16.06 20.52 -0.46
C GLU A 245 16.47 19.83 0.84
N ALA A 246 15.57 19.10 1.43
CA ALA A 246 15.86 18.23 2.57
C ALA A 246 14.77 17.19 2.71
N ASP A 247 14.86 16.10 1.99
CA ASP A 247 13.84 15.09 1.85
C ASP A 247 14.39 13.66 1.91
N TYR A 248 13.47 12.68 1.89
CA TYR A 248 13.86 11.29 1.69
C TYR A 248 14.15 11.03 0.23
N ASP A 249 15.25 10.33 -0.01
CA ASP A 249 15.58 9.76 -1.30
C ASP A 249 16.06 8.31 -1.17
N TYR A 250 16.30 7.64 -2.27
CA TYR A 250 16.75 6.27 -2.34
C TYR A 250 17.98 6.13 -3.20
N GLU A 251 19.14 5.98 -2.55
CA GLU A 251 20.41 5.83 -3.21
C GLU A 251 21.14 4.55 -2.80
N ASP A 252 21.84 3.92 -3.74
CA ASP A 252 22.69 2.75 -3.53
C ASP A 252 22.02 1.61 -2.72
N GLY A 253 20.72 1.40 -2.90
CA GLY A 253 19.99 0.31 -2.25
C GLY A 253 19.51 0.62 -0.84
N ARG A 254 19.47 1.87 -0.42
CA ARG A 254 19.01 2.29 0.91
C ARG A 254 18.29 3.64 0.87
N MET A 255 17.40 3.82 1.84
CA MET A 255 16.81 5.13 2.10
C MET A 255 17.83 6.06 2.70
N VAL A 256 17.92 7.27 2.17
CA VAL A 256 18.81 8.36 2.61
C VAL A 256 17.99 9.63 2.84
N TYR A 257 18.61 10.63 3.47
CA TYR A 257 18.15 12.00 3.38
C TYR A 257 19.07 12.73 2.41
N GLU A 258 18.49 13.27 1.35
CA GLU A 258 19.15 14.25 0.49
C GLU A 258 19.00 15.62 1.14
N VAL A 259 20.11 16.33 1.33
CA VAL A 259 20.10 17.65 1.99
C VAL A 259 20.95 18.61 1.19
N GLU A 260 20.30 19.44 0.37
CA GLU A 260 20.93 20.51 -0.39
C GLU A 260 20.79 21.85 0.31
N PHE A 261 21.87 22.60 0.36
CA PHE A 261 21.86 23.95 0.93
C PHE A 261 23.00 24.85 0.43
N PHE A 262 22.76 26.14 0.48
CA PHE A 262 23.81 27.16 0.31
C PHE A 262 24.31 27.68 1.66
N ALA A 263 25.64 27.75 1.83
CA ALA A 263 26.30 28.53 2.87
C ALA A 263 27.16 29.62 2.23
N GLY A 264 26.69 30.85 2.28
CA GLY A 264 27.29 31.96 1.54
C GLY A 264 27.14 31.75 0.02
N ASN A 265 28.25 31.53 -0.69
CA ASN A 265 28.28 31.27 -2.14
C ASN A 265 28.63 29.80 -2.48
N THR A 266 28.71 28.95 -1.49
CA THR A 266 29.04 27.53 -1.66
C THR A 266 27.75 26.68 -1.54
N GLU A 267 27.53 25.84 -2.53
CA GLU A 267 26.48 24.82 -2.54
C GLU A 267 27.05 23.53 -1.94
N TYR A 268 26.24 22.88 -1.14
CA TYR A 268 26.52 21.59 -0.50
C TYR A 268 25.37 20.64 -0.82
N GLU A 269 25.74 19.41 -1.14
CA GLU A 269 24.85 18.28 -1.39
C GLU A 269 25.30 17.09 -0.53
#